data_539f660e052e6271f578698d6257a503
#
_entry.id   539f660e052e6271f578698d6257a503
#
_cell.length_a   1.000
_cell.length_b   1.000
_cell.length_c   1.000
_cell.angle_alpha   90.00
_cell.angle_beta   90.00
_cell.angle_gamma   90.00
#
_symmetry.space_group_name_H-M   'P 1'
#
loop_
_entity.id
_entity.type
_entity.pdbx_description
1 polymer ?
#
loop_
_entity_poly.entity_id
_entity_poly.type
_entity_poly.pdbx_seq_one_letter_code
_entity_poly.pdbx_strand_id
1 'polypeptide(L)'
;MKINIGGGFKRYDGFLNLDADPLTNPDFLVKLGEDKLPFDDNSVDEVKAYHILEHIGHGFFQLMQEIYRVCKDTAIIDIQVPHHRSEVFYGDPSHIRFITVDNMRLFSKKYNKWHIGQWNSSSGFGLPLNVDFEIIEYEFIVDDHWKSRFANMSDEERNEVARNFNNVYGETHMKLMVMKDA
;
A
#
# COMPACT_ATOMS: atom_id res chain seq x y z
N MET A 1 -5.01 -1.70 18.77
CA MET A 1 -4.47 -3.02 18.34
C MET A 1 -3.72 -2.87 17.03
N LYS A 2 -2.90 -3.88 16.64
CA LYS A 2 -2.14 -3.87 15.38
C LYS A 2 -2.51 -5.10 14.57
N ILE A 3 -2.62 -4.95 13.25
CA ILE A 3 -3.00 -6.03 12.34
C ILE A 3 -2.02 -6.17 11.17
N ASN A 4 -1.79 -7.42 10.73
CA ASN A 4 -1.03 -7.78 9.55
C ASN A 4 -1.99 -8.45 8.55
N ILE A 5 -2.31 -7.77 7.47
CA ILE A 5 -3.26 -8.25 6.46
C ILE A 5 -2.52 -9.00 5.35
N GLY A 6 -3.04 -10.18 4.97
CA GLY A 6 -2.39 -11.06 3.99
C GLY A 6 -1.01 -11.53 4.45
N GLY A 7 -0.88 -11.80 5.75
CA GLY A 7 0.42 -12.03 6.35
C GLY A 7 1.07 -13.38 6.00
N GLY A 8 0.31 -14.32 5.42
CA GLY A 8 0.81 -15.64 5.13
C GLY A 8 1.40 -16.30 6.37
N PHE A 9 2.56 -16.93 6.21
CA PHE A 9 3.32 -17.53 7.32
C PHE A 9 4.14 -16.52 8.13
N LYS A 10 4.21 -15.25 7.70
CA LYS A 10 5.03 -14.25 8.35
C LYS A 10 4.29 -13.62 9.53
N ARG A 11 4.86 -13.73 10.71
CA ARG A 11 4.33 -13.19 11.95
C ARG A 11 5.16 -11.99 12.42
N TYR A 12 4.49 -11.02 12.99
CA TYR A 12 5.12 -9.86 13.63
C TYR A 12 4.65 -9.78 15.08
N ASP A 13 5.59 -9.55 15.98
CA ASP A 13 5.28 -9.44 17.40
C ASP A 13 4.27 -8.31 17.67
N GLY A 14 3.21 -8.62 18.43
CA GLY A 14 2.14 -7.69 18.76
C GLY A 14 1.13 -7.41 17.62
N PHE A 15 1.20 -8.13 16.48
CA PHE A 15 0.23 -8.04 15.39
C PHE A 15 -0.67 -9.27 15.31
N LEU A 16 -1.96 -9.05 15.12
CA LEU A 16 -2.92 -10.09 14.74
C LEU A 16 -2.82 -10.32 13.22
N ASN A 17 -2.68 -11.58 12.82
CA ASN A 17 -2.50 -11.97 11.42
C ASN A 17 -3.84 -12.32 10.78
N LEU A 18 -4.15 -11.69 9.64
CA LEU A 18 -5.33 -11.94 8.82
C LEU A 18 -4.87 -12.57 7.50
N ASP A 19 -5.49 -13.68 7.11
CA ASP A 19 -5.21 -14.33 5.83
C ASP A 19 -6.42 -15.13 5.36
N ALA A 20 -6.52 -15.40 4.06
CA ALA A 20 -7.55 -16.23 3.47
C ALA A 20 -7.21 -17.72 3.46
N ASP A 21 -5.93 -18.07 3.59
CA ASP A 21 -5.44 -19.45 3.58
C ASP A 21 -5.37 -20.01 5.01
N PRO A 22 -6.22 -21.00 5.35
CA PRO A 22 -6.19 -21.64 6.68
C PRO A 22 -4.88 -22.35 6.98
N LEU A 23 -4.08 -22.72 5.96
CA LEU A 23 -2.78 -23.38 6.16
C LEU A 23 -1.75 -22.45 6.81
N THR A 24 -1.93 -21.13 6.68
CA THR A 24 -1.08 -20.14 7.35
C THR A 24 -1.39 -19.98 8.85
N ASN A 25 -2.47 -20.66 9.31
CA ASN A 25 -2.96 -20.61 10.70
C ASN A 25 -3.14 -19.15 11.20
N PRO A 26 -3.92 -18.31 10.49
CA PRO A 26 -4.09 -16.90 10.85
C PRO A 26 -4.89 -16.74 12.14
N ASP A 27 -4.78 -15.59 12.81
CA ASP A 27 -5.64 -15.25 13.96
C ASP A 27 -7.08 -15.02 13.50
N PHE A 28 -7.27 -14.53 12.27
CA PHE A 28 -8.56 -14.37 11.62
C PHE A 28 -8.49 -14.85 10.16
N LEU A 29 -9.40 -15.76 9.82
CA LEU A 29 -9.56 -16.21 8.42
C LEU A 29 -10.44 -15.19 7.69
N VAL A 30 -9.86 -14.42 6.75
CA VAL A 30 -10.51 -13.28 6.09
C VAL A 30 -10.10 -13.22 4.62
N LYS A 31 -11.06 -13.13 3.73
CA LYS A 31 -10.84 -12.81 2.32
C LYS A 31 -10.84 -11.30 2.12
N LEU A 32 -9.65 -10.73 2.02
CA LEU A 32 -9.46 -9.30 1.85
C LEU A 32 -10.15 -8.78 0.58
N GLY A 33 -10.95 -7.72 0.74
CA GLY A 33 -11.73 -7.12 -0.34
C GLY A 33 -13.08 -7.81 -0.61
N GLU A 34 -13.37 -8.95 0.02
CA GLU A 34 -14.67 -9.62 -0.03
C GLU A 34 -15.37 -9.56 1.33
N ASP A 35 -14.64 -9.90 2.40
CA ASP A 35 -15.16 -9.92 3.74
C ASP A 35 -14.98 -8.57 4.45
N LYS A 36 -15.87 -8.30 5.41
CA LYS A 36 -15.70 -7.21 6.37
C LYS A 36 -14.56 -7.57 7.34
N LEU A 37 -13.70 -6.63 7.66
CA LEU A 37 -12.67 -6.85 8.68
C LEU A 37 -13.31 -7.05 10.05
N PRO A 38 -12.92 -8.09 10.83
CA PRO A 38 -13.60 -8.50 12.07
C PRO A 38 -13.21 -7.63 13.28
N PHE A 39 -13.18 -6.31 13.07
CA PHE A 39 -12.83 -5.34 14.10
C PHE A 39 -13.84 -4.20 14.13
N ASP A 40 -14.00 -3.61 15.30
CA ASP A 40 -14.83 -2.44 15.50
C ASP A 40 -14.24 -1.22 14.78
N ASP A 41 -15.09 -0.24 14.48
CA ASP A 41 -14.67 1.05 13.96
C ASP A 41 -13.67 1.72 14.90
N ASN A 42 -12.63 2.34 14.34
CA ASN A 42 -11.63 3.08 15.10
C ASN A 42 -10.97 2.27 16.24
N SER A 43 -10.64 0.99 15.99
CA SER A 43 -10.01 0.09 16.96
C SER A 43 -8.55 -0.22 16.67
N VAL A 44 -8.10 -0.05 15.40
CA VAL A 44 -6.77 -0.41 14.93
C VAL A 44 -5.84 0.81 14.93
N ASP A 45 -4.64 0.64 15.50
CA ASP A 45 -3.60 1.68 15.59
C ASP A 45 -2.55 1.57 14.46
N GLU A 46 -2.34 0.34 13.93
CA GLU A 46 -1.34 0.08 12.91
C GLU A 46 -1.74 -1.11 12.03
N VAL A 47 -1.54 -0.97 10.73
CA VAL A 47 -1.76 -2.01 9.72
C VAL A 47 -0.45 -2.27 8.97
N LYS A 48 -0.05 -3.54 8.84
CA LYS A 48 0.95 -3.97 7.86
C LYS A 48 0.24 -4.59 6.66
N ALA A 49 0.66 -4.17 5.47
CA ALA A 49 0.18 -4.69 4.19
C ALA A 49 1.39 -4.95 3.28
N TYR A 50 2.03 -6.10 3.49
CA TYR A 50 3.26 -6.45 2.80
C TYR A 50 3.01 -7.54 1.75
N HIS A 51 3.23 -7.20 0.48
CA HIS A 51 3.04 -8.10 -0.66
C HIS A 51 1.64 -8.74 -0.69
N ILE A 52 0.62 -7.88 -0.54
CA ILE A 52 -0.79 -8.31 -0.56
C ILE A 52 -1.66 -7.40 -1.44
N LEU A 53 -1.43 -6.09 -1.44
CA LEU A 53 -2.34 -5.15 -2.12
C LEU A 53 -2.32 -5.34 -3.64
N GLU A 54 -1.20 -5.75 -4.22
CA GLU A 54 -1.03 -6.07 -5.64
C GLU A 54 -1.86 -7.28 -6.10
N HIS A 55 -2.25 -8.15 -5.18
CA HIS A 55 -3.09 -9.32 -5.45
C HIS A 55 -4.60 -9.02 -5.36
N ILE A 56 -4.99 -7.89 -4.75
CA ILE A 56 -6.41 -7.58 -4.52
C ILE A 56 -7.05 -7.06 -5.80
N GLY A 57 -8.04 -7.80 -6.30
CA GLY A 57 -8.78 -7.48 -7.53
C GLY A 57 -9.92 -6.48 -7.34
N HIS A 58 -11.11 -6.91 -7.66
CA HIS A 58 -12.31 -6.05 -7.64
C HIS A 58 -12.63 -5.48 -6.27
N GLY A 59 -12.28 -6.18 -5.20
CA GLY A 59 -12.50 -5.75 -3.81
C GLY A 59 -11.52 -4.70 -3.27
N PHE A 60 -10.59 -4.18 -4.07
CA PHE A 60 -9.56 -3.26 -3.59
C PHE A 60 -10.12 -2.00 -2.92
N PHE A 61 -11.10 -1.36 -3.54
CA PHE A 61 -11.72 -0.16 -2.97
C PHE A 61 -12.49 -0.48 -1.69
N GLN A 62 -13.17 -1.62 -1.65
CA GLN A 62 -13.84 -2.11 -0.44
C GLN A 62 -12.83 -2.36 0.69
N LEU A 63 -11.69 -2.98 0.38
CA LEU A 63 -10.62 -3.18 1.35
C LEU A 63 -10.10 -1.84 1.90
N MET A 64 -9.87 -0.85 1.04
CA MET A 64 -9.42 0.48 1.49
C MET A 64 -10.45 1.16 2.40
N GLN A 65 -11.76 1.01 2.12
CA GLN A 65 -12.83 1.50 3.00
C GLN A 65 -12.86 0.76 4.34
N GLU A 66 -12.68 -0.56 4.35
CA GLU A 66 -12.63 -1.36 5.58
C GLU A 66 -11.38 -1.03 6.43
N ILE A 67 -10.20 -0.88 5.80
CA ILE A 67 -9.00 -0.42 6.50
C ILE A 67 -9.27 0.96 7.12
N TYR A 68 -9.87 1.88 6.35
CA TYR A 68 -10.23 3.19 6.89
C TYR A 68 -11.19 3.08 8.06
N ARG A 69 -12.24 2.26 7.94
CA ARG A 69 -13.26 2.07 9.00
C ARG A 69 -12.64 1.61 10.31
N VAL A 70 -11.83 0.54 10.26
CA VAL A 70 -11.26 -0.07 11.49
C VAL A 70 -10.14 0.74 12.11
N CYS A 71 -9.42 1.53 11.31
CA CYS A 71 -8.31 2.36 11.79
C CYS A 71 -8.82 3.55 12.62
N LYS A 72 -8.07 3.86 13.66
CA LYS A 72 -8.20 5.12 14.41
C LYS A 72 -7.74 6.31 13.59
N ASP A 73 -8.07 7.50 14.04
CA ASP A 73 -7.38 8.71 13.57
C ASP A 73 -5.89 8.59 13.86
N THR A 74 -5.07 9.06 12.91
CA THR A 74 -3.61 8.99 12.91
C THR A 74 -3.01 7.57 12.92
N ALA A 75 -3.81 6.52 12.73
CA ALA A 75 -3.30 5.17 12.56
C ALA A 75 -2.37 5.08 11.33
N ILE A 76 -1.34 4.24 11.43
CA ILE A 76 -0.34 4.07 10.37
C ILE A 76 -0.62 2.80 9.57
N ILE A 77 -0.59 2.93 8.26
CA ILE A 77 -0.63 1.80 7.32
C ILE A 77 0.74 1.69 6.66
N ASP A 78 1.47 0.63 7.00
CA ASP A 78 2.80 0.34 6.48
C ASP A 78 2.67 -0.65 5.30
N ILE A 79 3.04 -0.20 4.11
CA ILE A 79 2.84 -0.91 2.85
C ILE A 79 4.20 -1.22 2.23
N GLN A 80 4.38 -2.48 1.81
CA GLN A 80 5.50 -2.92 0.98
C GLN A 80 4.93 -3.69 -0.22
N VAL A 81 5.31 -3.30 -1.41
CA VAL A 81 4.82 -3.91 -2.66
C VAL A 81 5.94 -3.96 -3.70
N PRO A 82 5.89 -4.87 -4.68
CA PRO A 82 6.82 -4.83 -5.79
C PRO A 82 6.74 -3.50 -6.54
N HIS A 83 7.90 -2.94 -6.90
CA HIS A 83 7.92 -1.73 -7.70
C HIS A 83 7.30 -2.01 -9.09
N HIS A 84 6.45 -1.11 -9.58
CA HIS A 84 5.67 -1.28 -10.81
C HIS A 84 6.52 -1.47 -12.08
N ARG A 85 7.81 -1.20 -12.05
CA ARG A 85 8.77 -1.45 -13.14
C ARG A 85 9.78 -2.55 -12.81
N SER A 86 9.50 -3.37 -11.80
CA SER A 86 10.30 -4.54 -11.43
C SER A 86 9.77 -5.80 -12.11
N GLU A 87 10.67 -6.66 -12.59
CA GLU A 87 10.30 -7.99 -13.08
C GLU A 87 9.68 -8.88 -11.99
N VAL A 88 9.94 -8.59 -10.72
CA VAL A 88 9.27 -9.25 -9.60
C VAL A 88 7.76 -9.06 -9.67
N PHE A 89 7.29 -7.87 -10.11
CA PHE A 89 5.86 -7.65 -10.32
C PHE A 89 5.31 -8.51 -11.45
N TYR A 90 6.00 -8.57 -12.59
CA TYR A 90 5.53 -9.30 -13.77
C TYR A 90 5.75 -10.81 -13.67
N GLY A 91 6.63 -11.26 -12.79
CA GLY A 91 6.97 -12.68 -12.60
C GLY A 91 5.87 -13.49 -11.90
N ASP A 92 4.96 -12.82 -11.18
CA ASP A 92 3.85 -13.46 -10.50
C ASP A 92 2.53 -13.14 -11.24
N PRO A 93 1.85 -14.14 -11.83
CA PRO A 93 0.59 -13.93 -12.58
C PRO A 93 -0.58 -13.49 -11.68
N SER A 94 -0.47 -13.60 -10.37
CA SER A 94 -1.46 -13.12 -9.42
C SER A 94 -1.31 -11.63 -9.08
N HIS A 95 -0.25 -10.97 -9.52
CA HIS A 95 -0.08 -9.51 -9.43
C HIS A 95 -0.91 -8.82 -10.50
N ILE A 96 -2.06 -8.32 -10.11
CA ILE A 96 -3.05 -7.74 -11.04
C ILE A 96 -3.20 -6.22 -10.89
N ARG A 97 -2.53 -5.61 -9.89
CA ARG A 97 -2.63 -4.19 -9.60
C ARG A 97 -1.26 -3.57 -9.30
N PHE A 98 -0.93 -2.53 -10.03
CA PHE A 98 0.18 -1.66 -9.63
C PHE A 98 -0.21 -0.83 -8.41
N ILE A 99 0.57 -0.91 -7.35
CA ILE A 99 0.45 -0.04 -6.18
C ILE A 99 1.61 0.95 -6.25
N THR A 100 1.31 2.20 -6.58
CA THR A 100 2.31 3.26 -6.71
C THR A 100 2.02 4.41 -5.75
N VAL A 101 3.04 5.20 -5.44
CA VAL A 101 2.87 6.39 -4.60
C VAL A 101 1.80 7.32 -5.19
N ASP A 102 1.79 7.49 -6.52
CA ASP A 102 0.83 8.39 -7.18
C ASP A 102 -0.61 7.88 -7.13
N ASN A 103 -0.83 6.57 -7.31
CA ASN A 103 -2.19 6.06 -7.21
C ASN A 103 -2.70 6.01 -5.76
N MET A 104 -1.82 5.85 -4.78
CA MET A 104 -2.22 5.93 -3.36
C MET A 104 -2.52 7.36 -2.92
N ARG A 105 -1.90 8.40 -3.50
CA ARG A 105 -2.28 9.81 -3.28
C ARG A 105 -3.74 10.12 -3.64
N LEU A 106 -4.32 9.36 -4.57
CA LEU A 106 -5.73 9.55 -4.98
C LEU A 106 -6.72 9.24 -3.84
N PHE A 107 -6.30 8.59 -2.77
CA PHE A 107 -7.12 8.32 -1.59
C PHE A 107 -7.06 9.45 -0.54
N SER A 108 -6.31 10.54 -0.77
CA SER A 108 -6.31 11.72 0.08
C SER A 108 -7.41 12.69 -0.32
N LYS A 109 -8.27 13.09 0.63
CA LYS A 109 -9.29 14.13 0.41
C LYS A 109 -8.65 15.49 0.11
N LYS A 110 -7.54 15.82 0.78
CA LYS A 110 -6.78 17.05 0.54
C LYS A 110 -6.24 17.09 -0.88
N TYR A 111 -5.60 16.01 -1.33
CA TYR A 111 -5.08 15.90 -2.69
C TYR A 111 -6.22 15.97 -3.72
N ASN A 112 -7.35 15.30 -3.48
CA ASN A 112 -8.50 15.33 -4.37
C ASN A 112 -9.07 16.77 -4.52
N LYS A 113 -9.23 17.52 -3.42
CA LYS A 113 -9.70 18.91 -3.46
C LYS A 113 -8.76 19.81 -4.27
N TRP A 114 -7.44 19.64 -4.07
CA TRP A 114 -6.44 20.37 -4.85
C TRP A 114 -6.51 20.01 -6.34
N HIS A 115 -6.63 18.72 -6.65
CA HIS A 115 -6.61 18.18 -8.00
C HIS A 115 -7.82 18.61 -8.84
N ILE A 116 -9.01 18.63 -8.24
CA ILE A 116 -10.24 19.15 -8.86
C ILE A 116 -10.05 20.60 -9.32
N GLY A 117 -9.35 21.42 -8.52
CA GLY A 117 -9.04 22.80 -8.86
C GLY A 117 -8.09 23.00 -10.05
N GLN A 118 -7.38 21.93 -10.48
CA GLN A 118 -6.37 22.00 -11.55
C GLN A 118 -6.88 21.49 -12.92
N TRP A 119 -8.17 21.25 -13.09
CA TRP A 119 -8.76 20.71 -14.33
C TRP A 119 -8.12 19.38 -14.78
N ASN A 120 -7.73 18.56 -13.84
CA ASN A 120 -7.04 17.32 -14.10
C ASN A 120 -8.05 16.17 -14.26
N SER A 121 -7.78 15.26 -15.20
CA SER A 121 -8.69 14.16 -15.55
C SER A 121 -8.62 12.97 -14.58
N SER A 122 -7.73 13.00 -13.60
CA SER A 122 -7.58 11.88 -12.64
C SER A 122 -8.74 11.89 -11.65
N SER A 123 -9.38 10.74 -11.51
CA SER A 123 -10.43 10.53 -10.50
C SER A 123 -9.80 10.43 -9.11
N GLY A 124 -10.18 11.33 -8.21
CA GLY A 124 -9.85 11.16 -6.80
C GLY A 124 -10.75 10.09 -6.17
N PHE A 125 -10.21 9.30 -5.25
CA PHE A 125 -10.95 8.25 -4.55
C PHE A 125 -11.28 8.61 -3.10
N GLY A 126 -10.53 9.53 -2.49
CA GLY A 126 -10.75 9.94 -1.09
C GLY A 126 -12.15 10.49 -0.85
N LEU A 127 -12.60 11.41 -1.72
CA LEU A 127 -13.94 12.01 -1.60
C LEU A 127 -15.08 11.01 -1.87
N PRO A 128 -15.14 10.31 -3.03
CA PRO A 128 -16.26 9.43 -3.34
C PRO A 128 -16.33 8.16 -2.48
N LEU A 129 -15.21 7.66 -1.99
CA LEU A 129 -15.17 6.50 -1.09
C LEU A 129 -15.29 6.90 0.38
N ASN A 130 -15.27 8.19 0.68
CA ASN A 130 -15.23 8.75 2.03
C ASN A 130 -14.11 8.17 2.89
N VAL A 131 -12.91 8.12 2.33
CA VAL A 131 -11.67 7.74 3.02
C VAL A 131 -10.66 8.87 2.91
N ASP A 132 -9.71 8.95 3.84
CA ASP A 132 -8.65 9.95 3.80
C ASP A 132 -7.34 9.37 4.31
N PHE A 133 -6.37 9.21 3.39
CA PHE A 133 -5.06 8.67 3.67
C PHE A 133 -3.99 9.64 3.17
N GLU A 134 -3.17 10.15 4.09
CA GLU A 134 -2.03 10.99 3.74
C GLU A 134 -0.75 10.17 3.68
N ILE A 135 0.00 10.27 2.60
CA ILE A 135 1.33 9.65 2.50
C ILE A 135 2.29 10.50 3.35
N ILE A 136 2.84 9.89 4.39
CA ILE A 136 3.80 10.56 5.29
C ILE A 136 5.25 10.18 5.01
N GLU A 137 5.46 9.02 4.40
CA GLU A 137 6.80 8.52 4.06
C GLU A 137 6.69 7.58 2.86
N TYR A 138 7.68 7.60 1.97
CA TYR A 138 7.86 6.55 0.97
C TYR A 138 9.33 6.46 0.55
N GLU A 139 9.73 5.27 0.13
CA GLU A 139 11.04 5.01 -0.45
C GLU A 139 10.94 3.95 -1.55
N PHE A 140 11.86 4.02 -2.50
CA PHE A 140 12.06 3.00 -3.52
C PHE A 140 13.31 2.19 -3.15
N ILE A 141 13.14 0.89 -2.95
CA ILE A 141 14.23 0.00 -2.58
C ILE A 141 14.99 -0.39 -3.84
N VAL A 142 16.25 0.00 -3.90
CA VAL A 142 17.13 -0.28 -5.03
C VAL A 142 17.33 -1.78 -5.14
N ASP A 143 17.13 -2.34 -6.35
CA ASP A 143 17.41 -3.74 -6.65
C ASP A 143 18.91 -4.05 -6.43
N ASP A 144 19.20 -5.25 -5.93
CA ASP A 144 20.57 -5.66 -5.60
C ASP A 144 21.55 -5.50 -6.77
N HIS A 145 21.08 -5.73 -8.00
CA HIS A 145 21.87 -5.55 -9.21
C HIS A 145 22.35 -4.10 -9.41
N TRP A 146 21.63 -3.12 -8.89
CA TRP A 146 21.94 -1.69 -9.03
C TRP A 146 22.67 -1.10 -7.82
N LYS A 147 22.65 -1.73 -6.65
CA LYS A 147 23.22 -1.16 -5.42
C LYS A 147 24.66 -0.69 -5.57
N SER A 148 25.52 -1.51 -6.18
CA SER A 148 26.94 -1.16 -6.37
C SER A 148 27.14 -0.02 -7.38
N ARG A 149 26.29 0.06 -8.42
CA ARG A 149 26.32 1.12 -9.42
C ARG A 149 25.84 2.44 -8.83
N PHE A 150 24.76 2.41 -8.07
CA PHE A 150 24.17 3.59 -7.41
C PHE A 150 25.10 4.22 -6.36
N ALA A 151 25.95 3.41 -5.70
CA ALA A 151 26.91 3.93 -4.71
C ALA A 151 27.85 5.01 -5.28
N ASN A 152 28.12 4.97 -6.60
CA ASN A 152 29.04 5.88 -7.28
C ASN A 152 28.33 6.91 -8.19
N MET A 153 26.99 7.00 -8.14
CA MET A 153 26.21 7.93 -8.96
C MET A 153 25.70 9.10 -8.12
N SER A 154 25.65 10.29 -8.73
CA SER A 154 24.90 11.42 -8.21
C SER A 154 23.38 11.14 -8.18
N ASP A 155 22.62 11.95 -7.46
CA ASP A 155 21.15 11.80 -7.43
C ASP A 155 20.53 12.10 -8.80
N GLU A 156 21.11 12.99 -9.62
CA GLU A 156 20.67 13.25 -10.99
C GLU A 156 20.85 12.03 -11.88
N GLU A 157 22.02 11.39 -11.83
CA GLU A 157 22.31 10.16 -12.58
C GLU A 157 21.40 9.00 -12.16
N ARG A 158 21.18 8.81 -10.85
CA ARG A 158 20.23 7.81 -10.32
C ARG A 158 18.82 8.04 -10.85
N ASN A 159 18.35 9.29 -10.84
CA ASN A 159 17.04 9.65 -11.34
C ASN A 159 16.90 9.41 -12.84
N GLU A 160 17.95 9.70 -13.63
CA GLU A 160 17.98 9.42 -15.06
C GLU A 160 17.91 7.92 -15.34
N VAL A 161 18.70 7.13 -14.62
CA VAL A 161 18.68 5.66 -14.72
C VAL A 161 17.30 5.11 -14.36
N ALA A 162 16.73 5.57 -13.25
CA ALA A 162 15.41 5.11 -12.80
C ALA A 162 14.28 5.44 -13.79
N ARG A 163 14.40 6.55 -14.55
CA ARG A 163 13.44 6.91 -15.61
C ARG A 163 13.57 6.05 -16.86
N ASN A 164 14.78 5.63 -17.20
CA ASN A 164 15.07 5.00 -18.49
C ASN A 164 15.12 3.48 -18.43
N PHE A 165 15.37 2.88 -17.27
CA PHE A 165 15.54 1.44 -17.13
C PHE A 165 14.47 0.81 -16.21
N ASN A 166 14.12 -0.45 -16.50
CA ASN A 166 13.37 -1.31 -15.62
C ASN A 166 14.31 -1.99 -14.61
N ASN A 167 13.76 -2.60 -13.56
CA ASN A 167 14.50 -3.33 -12.55
C ASN A 167 15.56 -2.51 -11.80
N VAL A 168 15.38 -1.20 -11.75
CA VAL A 168 16.23 -0.31 -10.94
C VAL A 168 15.82 -0.38 -9.48
N TYR A 169 14.52 -0.38 -9.25
CA TYR A 169 13.92 -0.57 -7.94
C TYR A 169 13.17 -1.90 -7.90
N GLY A 170 13.40 -2.69 -6.85
CA GLY A 170 12.70 -3.95 -6.60
C GLY A 170 11.35 -3.74 -5.94
N GLU A 171 11.30 -2.86 -4.94
CA GLU A 171 10.11 -2.63 -4.13
C GLU A 171 9.81 -1.13 -3.95
N THR A 172 8.57 -0.85 -3.62
CA THR A 172 8.10 0.44 -3.13
C THR A 172 7.59 0.24 -1.70
N HIS A 173 8.18 0.96 -0.76
CA HIS A 173 7.72 1.04 0.62
C HIS A 173 7.03 2.38 0.83
N MET A 174 5.92 2.40 1.54
CA MET A 174 5.23 3.64 1.88
C MET A 174 4.47 3.52 3.20
N LYS A 175 4.35 4.63 3.90
CA LYS A 175 3.49 4.75 5.08
C LYS A 175 2.40 5.77 4.82
N LEU A 176 1.18 5.34 5.07
CA LEU A 176 0.01 6.20 5.04
C LEU A 176 -0.44 6.48 6.47
N MET A 177 -0.89 7.69 6.72
CA MET A 177 -1.58 8.07 7.95
C MET A 177 -3.06 8.23 7.66
N VAL A 178 -3.89 7.62 8.48
CA VAL A 178 -5.35 7.74 8.42
C VAL A 178 -5.76 9.09 8.99
N MET A 179 -6.55 9.85 8.24
CA MET A 179 -7.08 11.15 8.65
C MET A 179 -8.59 11.01 8.83
N LYS A 180 -9.10 11.04 10.08
CA LYS A 180 -10.53 11.05 10.35
C LYS A 180 -11.04 12.48 10.39
N ASP A 181 -12.22 12.69 9.84
CA ASP A 181 -12.93 13.95 10.05
C ASP A 181 -13.28 14.05 11.54
N ALA A 182 -12.97 15.20 12.19
CA ALA A 182 -13.28 15.49 13.59
C ALA A 182 -14.78 15.71 13.79
#